data_897ce2d9422cd79bb7c59d7686eccbe7
#
_entry.id   897ce2d9422cd79bb7c59d7686eccbe7
#
_cell.length_a   1.000
_cell.length_b   1.000
_cell.length_c   1.000
_cell.angle_alpha   90.00
_cell.angle_beta   90.00
_cell.angle_gamma   90.00
#
_symmetry.space_group_name_H-M   'P 1'
#
loop_
_entity.id
_entity.type
_entity.pdbx_description
1 polymer ?
#
loop_
_entity_poly.entity_id
_entity_poly.type
_entity_poly.pdbx_seq_one_letter_code
_entity_poly.pdbx_strand_id
1 'polypeptide(L)'
;LELTNLKDRYINSLSGGQLQRVFIAMVLAQDTDFILLDEPLNNLDIKQSVSMMQILRRLVEELGKTIIIVLHDINMASQYADEIVAFKDGQVFSKGRTDQIMQADLLSQLYEIPITLADINDKKICIYS
;
A
#
# COMPACT_ATOMS: atom_id res chain seq x y z
N LEU A 1 2.68 6.67 -22.78
CA LEU A 1 3.52 7.03 -21.63
C LEU A 1 4.87 7.54 -22.10
N GLU A 2 5.32 8.63 -21.53
CA GLU A 2 6.58 9.27 -21.90
C GLU A 2 7.77 8.60 -21.20
N LEU A 3 8.08 7.38 -21.58
CA LEU A 3 9.15 6.60 -20.96
C LEU A 3 10.43 6.61 -21.79
N THR A 4 10.39 7.00 -23.08
CA THR A 4 11.55 6.95 -23.94
C THR A 4 12.71 7.80 -23.40
N ASN A 5 12.40 8.95 -22.79
CA ASN A 5 13.40 9.84 -22.20
C ASN A 5 13.81 9.43 -20.78
N LEU A 6 13.14 8.44 -20.19
CA LEU A 6 13.34 8.03 -18.79
C LEU A 6 14.06 6.69 -18.67
N LYS A 7 14.08 5.89 -19.73
CA LYS A 7 14.64 4.52 -19.68
C LYS A 7 16.09 4.44 -19.28
N ASP A 8 16.88 5.49 -19.59
CA ASP A 8 18.29 5.54 -19.27
C ASP A 8 18.58 6.18 -17.91
N ARG A 9 17.53 6.55 -17.17
CA ARG A 9 17.67 7.15 -15.84
C ARG A 9 17.54 6.08 -14.76
N TYR A 10 18.27 6.27 -13.65
CA TYR A 10 18.06 5.44 -12.48
C TYR A 10 16.69 5.76 -11.88
N ILE A 11 15.95 4.71 -11.47
CA ILE A 11 14.60 4.87 -10.91
C ILE A 11 14.61 5.82 -9.70
N ASN A 12 15.63 5.73 -8.84
CA ASN A 12 15.71 6.56 -7.64
C ASN A 12 15.97 8.05 -7.94
N SER A 13 16.30 8.41 -9.17
CA SER A 13 16.50 9.81 -9.57
C SER A 13 15.25 10.45 -10.18
N LEU A 14 14.17 9.69 -10.33
CA LEU A 14 12.94 10.17 -10.94
C LEU A 14 12.08 10.95 -9.93
N SER A 15 11.34 11.93 -10.43
CA SER A 15 10.33 12.62 -9.62
C SER A 15 9.20 11.65 -9.25
N GLY A 16 8.39 12.01 -8.23
CA GLY A 16 7.25 11.20 -7.83
C GLY A 16 6.28 10.91 -8.97
N GLY A 17 5.97 11.93 -9.81
CA GLY A 17 5.08 11.75 -10.96
C GLY A 17 5.66 10.86 -12.03
N GLN A 18 6.97 10.98 -12.28
CA GLN A 18 7.68 10.11 -13.21
C GLN A 18 7.71 8.67 -12.70
N LEU A 19 7.94 8.50 -11.41
CA LEU A 19 7.94 7.18 -10.77
C LEU A 19 6.58 6.50 -10.91
N GLN A 20 5.49 7.23 -10.72
CA GLN A 20 4.14 6.70 -10.90
C GLN A 20 3.91 6.22 -12.34
N ARG A 21 4.34 6.99 -13.33
CA ARG A 21 4.22 6.60 -14.74
C ARG A 21 5.02 5.36 -15.05
N VAL A 22 6.21 5.23 -14.47
CA VAL A 22 7.04 4.04 -14.63
C VAL A 22 6.32 2.82 -14.04
N PHE A 23 5.74 2.94 -12.87
CA PHE A 23 4.99 1.85 -12.25
C PHE A 23 3.80 1.41 -13.10
N ILE A 24 3.02 2.35 -13.59
CA ILE A 24 1.88 2.04 -14.46
C ILE A 24 2.34 1.28 -15.70
N ALA A 25 3.40 1.77 -16.34
CA ALA A 25 3.93 1.13 -17.54
C ALA A 25 4.44 -0.28 -17.26
N MET A 26 5.13 -0.49 -16.13
CA MET A 26 5.60 -1.81 -15.74
C MET A 26 4.46 -2.78 -15.51
N VAL A 27 3.41 -2.33 -14.83
CA VAL A 27 2.21 -3.14 -14.58
C VAL A 27 1.55 -3.53 -15.89
N LEU A 28 1.37 -2.57 -16.79
CA LEU A 28 0.74 -2.83 -18.08
C LEU A 28 1.58 -3.76 -18.96
N ALA A 29 2.91 -3.62 -18.88
CA ALA A 29 3.82 -4.44 -19.68
C ALA A 29 3.90 -5.88 -19.21
N GLN A 30 3.75 -6.14 -17.91
CA GLN A 30 3.82 -7.50 -17.35
C GLN A 30 2.64 -8.36 -17.75
N ASP A 31 1.46 -7.77 -17.96
CA ASP A 31 0.23 -8.47 -18.33
C ASP A 31 -0.03 -9.70 -17.45
N THR A 32 0.23 -9.56 -16.14
CA THR A 32 -0.01 -10.61 -15.15
C THR A 32 -1.24 -10.30 -14.33
N ASP A 33 -1.89 -11.33 -13.78
CA ASP A 33 -3.03 -11.16 -12.89
C ASP A 33 -2.60 -10.72 -11.49
N PHE A 34 -1.40 -11.10 -11.07
CA PHE A 34 -0.86 -10.80 -9.74
C PHE A 34 0.32 -9.86 -9.85
N ILE A 35 0.35 -8.87 -8.99
CA ILE A 35 1.42 -7.87 -8.90
C ILE A 35 1.88 -7.82 -7.46
N LEU A 36 3.19 -7.98 -7.24
CA LEU A 36 3.79 -7.88 -5.92
C LEU A 36 4.64 -6.62 -5.85
N LEU A 37 4.35 -5.75 -4.90
CA LEU A 37 5.08 -4.50 -4.68
C LEU A 37 5.64 -4.49 -3.27
N ASP A 38 6.95 -4.35 -3.15
CA ASP A 38 7.64 -4.32 -1.87
C ASP A 38 7.98 -2.88 -1.51
N GLU A 39 7.26 -2.35 -0.53
CA GLU A 39 7.46 -1.01 0.02
C GLU A 39 7.50 0.09 -1.06
N PRO A 40 6.47 0.16 -1.93
CA PRO A 40 6.50 1.10 -3.07
C PRO A 40 6.35 2.56 -2.65
N LEU A 41 5.99 2.82 -1.37
CA LEU A 41 5.81 4.19 -0.87
C LEU A 41 7.08 4.75 -0.22
N ASN A 42 8.15 3.96 -0.13
CA ASN A 42 9.40 4.44 0.44
C ASN A 42 9.94 5.62 -0.38
N ASN A 43 10.40 6.66 0.31
CA ASN A 43 10.95 7.88 -0.28
C ASN A 43 9.92 8.74 -1.02
N LEU A 44 8.62 8.47 -0.86
CA LEU A 44 7.55 9.31 -1.37
C LEU A 44 6.98 10.18 -0.26
N ASP A 45 6.61 11.42 -0.60
CA ASP A 45 5.88 12.25 0.34
C ASP A 45 4.41 11.80 0.45
N ILE A 46 3.63 12.42 1.32
CA ILE A 46 2.24 12.04 1.55
C ILE A 46 1.41 12.16 0.28
N LYS A 47 1.57 13.26 -0.45
CA LYS A 47 0.82 13.49 -1.69
C LYS A 47 1.11 12.41 -2.73
N GLN A 48 2.39 12.10 -2.91
CA GLN A 48 2.83 11.07 -3.85
C GLN A 48 2.36 9.69 -3.43
N SER A 49 2.41 9.38 -2.13
CA SER A 49 1.94 8.10 -1.58
C SER A 49 0.45 7.91 -1.81
N VAL A 50 -0.35 8.94 -1.53
CA VAL A 50 -1.80 8.88 -1.76
C VAL A 50 -2.09 8.69 -3.25
N SER A 51 -1.43 9.44 -4.11
CA SER A 51 -1.59 9.28 -5.57
C SER A 51 -1.24 7.86 -6.02
N MET A 52 -0.16 7.29 -5.51
CA MET A 52 0.24 5.92 -5.85
C MET A 52 -0.83 4.92 -5.42
N MET A 53 -1.32 5.03 -4.19
CA MET A 53 -2.34 4.11 -3.69
C MET A 53 -3.65 4.23 -4.48
N GLN A 54 -4.03 5.44 -4.88
CA GLN A 54 -5.21 5.65 -5.72
C GLN A 54 -5.05 4.99 -7.09
N ILE A 55 -3.88 5.10 -7.69
CA ILE A 55 -3.58 4.45 -8.97
C ILE A 55 -3.65 2.93 -8.83
N LEU A 56 -3.03 2.37 -7.79
CA LEU A 56 -3.07 0.94 -7.55
C LEU A 56 -4.50 0.45 -7.32
N ARG A 57 -5.30 1.22 -6.60
CA ARG A 57 -6.70 0.88 -6.39
C ARG A 57 -7.48 0.84 -7.70
N ARG A 58 -7.24 1.79 -8.58
CA ARG A 58 -7.87 1.82 -9.91
C ARG A 58 -7.46 0.62 -10.77
N LEU A 59 -6.21 0.19 -10.69
CA LEU A 59 -5.76 -0.99 -11.43
C LEU A 59 -6.50 -2.24 -10.98
N VAL A 60 -6.73 -2.38 -9.67
CA VAL A 60 -7.53 -3.49 -9.13
C VAL A 60 -8.97 -3.41 -9.65
N GLU A 61 -9.59 -2.27 -9.55
CA GLU A 61 -11.02 -2.11 -9.87
C GLU A 61 -11.29 -2.12 -11.37
N GLU A 62 -10.44 -1.49 -12.17
CA GLU A 62 -10.67 -1.33 -13.60
C GLU A 62 -10.09 -2.50 -14.43
N LEU A 63 -8.96 -3.08 -14.03
CA LEU A 63 -8.29 -4.13 -14.79
C LEU A 63 -8.39 -5.51 -14.13
N GLY A 64 -9.04 -5.62 -12.98
CA GLY A 64 -9.21 -6.89 -12.29
C GLY A 64 -7.91 -7.48 -11.77
N LYS A 65 -6.89 -6.65 -11.55
CA LYS A 65 -5.60 -7.12 -11.02
C LYS A 65 -5.70 -7.42 -9.53
N THR A 66 -4.91 -8.39 -9.08
CA THR A 66 -4.68 -8.63 -7.66
C THR A 66 -3.33 -8.06 -7.31
N ILE A 67 -3.30 -7.10 -6.37
CA ILE A 67 -2.08 -6.44 -5.96
C ILE A 67 -1.76 -6.81 -4.53
N ILE A 68 -0.56 -7.32 -4.31
CA ILE A 68 -0.02 -7.61 -2.98
C ILE A 68 1.05 -6.56 -2.71
N ILE A 69 0.86 -5.79 -1.65
CA ILE A 69 1.72 -4.66 -1.34
C ILE A 69 2.22 -4.77 0.09
N VAL A 70 3.52 -4.58 0.28
CA VAL A 70 4.12 -4.51 1.61
C VAL A 70 4.13 -3.06 2.06
N LEU A 71 3.48 -2.79 3.18
CA LEU A 71 3.38 -1.46 3.77
C LEU A 71 3.72 -1.51 5.25
N HIS A 72 4.29 -0.42 5.76
CA HIS A 72 4.55 -0.27 7.19
C HIS A 72 3.47 0.56 7.90
N ASP A 73 2.75 1.40 7.17
CA ASP A 73 1.74 2.28 7.73
C ASP A 73 0.38 1.59 7.72
N ILE A 74 -0.11 1.20 8.90
CA ILE A 74 -1.40 0.53 9.04
C ILE A 74 -2.57 1.43 8.61
N ASN A 75 -2.48 2.72 8.77
CA ASN A 75 -3.54 3.63 8.35
C ASN A 75 -3.64 3.69 6.82
N MET A 76 -2.49 3.67 6.13
CA MET A 76 -2.48 3.60 4.69
C MET A 76 -3.04 2.25 4.21
N ALA A 77 -2.64 1.17 4.85
CA ALA A 77 -3.14 -0.16 4.52
C ALA A 77 -4.65 -0.25 4.74
N SER A 78 -5.15 0.22 5.86
CA SER A 78 -6.57 0.12 6.19
C SER A 78 -7.45 0.93 5.24
N GLN A 79 -6.92 2.00 4.69
CA GLN A 79 -7.67 2.88 3.80
C GLN A 79 -7.86 2.28 2.40
N TYR A 80 -6.89 1.51 1.92
CA TYR A 80 -6.87 1.08 0.52
C TYR A 80 -6.98 -0.43 0.33
N ALA A 81 -6.63 -1.24 1.32
CA ALA A 81 -6.61 -2.69 1.16
C ALA A 81 -7.98 -3.32 1.41
N ASP A 82 -8.29 -4.35 0.67
CA ASP A 82 -9.46 -5.20 0.91
C ASP A 82 -9.18 -6.20 2.03
N GLU A 83 -7.96 -6.76 2.02
CA GLU A 83 -7.51 -7.74 3.00
C GLU A 83 -6.13 -7.37 3.50
N ILE A 84 -5.84 -7.73 4.74
CA ILE A 84 -4.55 -7.48 5.37
C ILE A 84 -3.99 -8.79 5.91
N VAL A 85 -2.70 -9.00 5.66
CA VAL A 85 -1.93 -10.08 6.31
C VAL A 85 -0.89 -9.38 7.19
N ALA A 86 -1.01 -9.58 8.49
CA ALA A 86 -0.09 -8.99 9.46
C ALA A 86 1.00 -10.01 9.82
N PHE A 87 2.26 -9.56 9.75
CA PHE A 87 3.41 -10.38 10.10
C PHE A 87 4.04 -9.89 11.40
N LYS A 88 4.49 -10.84 12.20
CA LYS A 88 5.24 -10.57 13.42
C LYS A 88 6.26 -11.66 13.63
N ASP A 89 7.50 -11.28 13.89
CA ASP A 89 8.60 -12.22 14.15
C ASP A 89 8.76 -13.25 13.01
N GLY A 90 8.59 -12.79 11.77
CA GLY A 90 8.76 -13.63 10.59
C GLY A 90 7.62 -14.60 10.31
N GLN A 91 6.52 -14.49 11.03
CA GLN A 91 5.38 -15.38 10.89
C GLN A 91 4.09 -14.58 10.68
N VAL A 92 3.09 -15.23 10.08
CA VAL A 92 1.77 -14.64 9.96
C VAL A 92 1.15 -14.54 11.36
N PHE A 93 0.93 -13.32 11.82
CA PHE A 93 0.28 -13.04 13.09
C PHE A 93 -1.24 -13.12 12.96
N SER A 94 -1.78 -12.52 11.92
CA SER A 94 -3.22 -12.53 11.65
C SER A 94 -3.46 -12.20 10.19
N LYS A 95 -4.58 -12.67 9.66
CA LYS A 95 -5.01 -12.34 8.30
C LYS A 95 -6.52 -12.27 8.24
N GLY A 96 -7.04 -11.43 7.35
CA GLY A 96 -8.46 -11.30 7.16
C GLY A 96 -8.79 -10.02 6.42
N ARG A 97 -10.09 -9.74 6.34
CA ARG A 97 -10.52 -8.48 5.75
C ARG A 97 -10.05 -7.31 6.62
N THR A 98 -9.94 -6.16 5.99
CA THR A 98 -9.42 -4.97 6.68
C THR A 98 -10.17 -4.68 7.97
N ASP A 99 -11.51 -4.78 7.96
CA ASP A 99 -12.32 -4.53 9.17
C ASP A 99 -12.05 -5.55 10.28
N GLN A 100 -11.66 -6.77 9.94
CA GLN A 100 -11.32 -7.81 10.92
C GLN A 100 -9.96 -7.57 11.57
N ILE A 101 -9.03 -6.95 10.84
CA ILE A 101 -7.67 -6.67 11.34
C ILE A 101 -7.66 -5.35 12.14
N MET A 102 -8.48 -4.38 11.78
CA MET A 102 -8.55 -3.08 12.45
C MET A 102 -9.31 -3.20 13.77
N GLN A 103 -8.68 -3.88 14.74
CA GLN A 103 -9.18 -4.07 16.10
C GLN A 103 -8.10 -3.61 17.07
N ALA A 104 -8.48 -2.83 18.07
CA ALA A 104 -7.52 -2.24 19.00
C ALA A 104 -6.67 -3.30 19.71
N ASP A 105 -7.28 -4.37 20.19
CA ASP A 105 -6.56 -5.43 20.90
C ASP A 105 -5.57 -6.14 19.99
N LEU A 106 -5.99 -6.46 18.76
CA LEU A 106 -5.13 -7.15 17.80
C LEU A 106 -3.94 -6.28 17.43
N LEU A 107 -4.17 -5.01 17.14
CA LEU A 107 -3.09 -4.10 16.74
C LEU A 107 -2.17 -3.77 17.91
N SER A 108 -2.70 -3.69 19.13
CA SER A 108 -1.87 -3.49 20.32
C SER A 108 -0.92 -4.66 20.54
N GLN A 109 -1.37 -5.88 20.29
CA GLN A 109 -0.51 -7.06 20.37
C GLN A 109 0.52 -7.10 19.23
N LEU A 110 0.09 -6.74 18.02
CA LEU A 110 0.97 -6.74 16.85
C LEU A 110 2.13 -5.76 17.03
N TYR A 111 1.84 -4.54 17.44
CA TYR A 111 2.86 -3.48 17.57
C TYR A 111 3.51 -3.42 18.96
N GLU A 112 2.96 -4.15 19.92
CA GLU A 112 3.45 -4.18 21.30
C GLU A 112 3.44 -2.80 21.95
N ILE A 113 2.47 -1.98 21.59
CA ILE A 113 2.19 -0.67 22.20
C ILE A 113 0.69 -0.51 22.34
N PRO A 114 0.23 0.37 23.24
CA PRO A 114 -1.21 0.66 23.31
C PRO A 114 -1.69 1.33 22.02
N ILE A 115 -2.74 0.78 21.44
CA ILE A 115 -3.37 1.28 20.22
C ILE A 115 -4.82 1.61 20.53
N THR A 116 -5.25 2.78 20.10
CA THR A 116 -6.65 3.21 20.12
C THR A 116 -7.12 3.42 18.69
N LEU A 117 -8.36 3.06 18.41
CA LEU A 117 -8.97 3.31 17.12
C LEU A 117 -10.01 4.41 17.24
N ALA A 118 -10.01 5.32 16.28
CA ALA A 118 -11.03 6.36 16.16
C ALA A 118 -11.77 6.20 14.84
N ASP A 119 -13.07 6.46 14.83
CA ASP A 119 -13.87 6.45 13.62
C ASP A 119 -14.02 7.88 13.13
N ILE A 120 -13.52 8.15 11.92
CA ILE A 120 -13.60 9.45 11.27
C ILE A 120 -14.07 9.22 9.84
N ASN A 121 -15.20 9.82 9.46
CA ASN A 121 -15.79 9.67 8.13
C ASN A 121 -15.92 8.20 7.70
N ASP A 122 -16.43 7.35 8.61
CA ASP A 122 -16.61 5.91 8.41
C ASP A 122 -15.31 5.14 8.20
N LYS A 123 -14.16 5.73 8.54
CA LYS A 123 -12.86 5.09 8.48
C LYS A 123 -12.28 4.94 9.87
N LYS A 124 -11.69 3.78 10.13
CA LYS A 124 -10.98 3.55 11.39
C LYS A 124 -9.55 4.03 11.27
N ILE A 125 -9.15 4.88 12.19
CA ILE A 125 -7.81 5.46 12.26
C ILE A 125 -7.09 4.91 13.48
N CYS A 126 -5.91 4.38 13.26
CA CYS A 126 -5.06 3.85 14.32
C CYS A 126 -4.29 5.00 14.97
N ILE A 127 -4.41 5.09 16.29
CA ILE A 127 -3.73 6.11 17.10
C ILE A 127 -2.73 5.41 18.00
N TYR A 128 -1.48 5.80 17.90
CA TYR A 128 -0.39 5.25 18.71
C TYR A 128 -0.26 6.03 20.02
N SER A 129 -0.01 5.30 21.09
CA SER A 129 0.15 5.93 22.42
C SER A 129 1.52 5.68 23.01
#